data_142a2b5d02944da73b85318fba127143
#
_entry.id   142a2b5d02944da73b85318fba127143
#
_cell.length_a   1.000
_cell.length_b   1.000
_cell.length_c   1.000
_cell.angle_alpha   90.00
_cell.angle_beta   90.00
_cell.angle_gamma   90.00
#
_symmetry.space_group_name_H-M   'P 1'
#
loop_
_entity.id
_entity.type
_entity.pdbx_description
1 polymer ?
#
loop_
_entity_poly.entity_id
_entity_poly.type
_entity_poly.pdbx_seq_one_letter_code
_entity_poly.pdbx_strand_id
1 'polypeptide(L)'
;YFKEIGREPNEARLRMARIPDGAVLIANPVSRAPGFQLDNVFVMAGVPSIMRGMLEDVGHRLEGGAVVRTATLRGKGVREGEIAKELAALEEAACGAVTFGSYPWFSPPDSFGVHLVARSADADALEKAAADLARLIESRGAEPERSE
;
A
#
# COMPACT_ATOMS: atom_id res chain seq x y z
N TYR A 1 -6.54 -11.08 -32.09
CA TYR A 1 -7.37 -9.91 -31.80
C TYR A 1 -7.48 -8.97 -33.02
N PHE A 2 -6.37 -8.46 -33.58
CA PHE A 2 -6.43 -7.54 -34.74
C PHE A 2 -7.11 -8.14 -35.95
N LYS A 3 -6.90 -9.44 -36.21
CA LYS A 3 -7.63 -10.17 -37.26
C LYS A 3 -9.12 -10.25 -37.00
N GLU A 4 -9.52 -10.46 -35.73
CA GLU A 4 -10.95 -10.52 -35.34
C GLU A 4 -11.70 -9.19 -35.58
N ILE A 5 -11.01 -8.06 -35.38
CA ILE A 5 -11.58 -6.72 -35.61
C ILE A 5 -11.31 -6.16 -37.01
N GLY A 6 -10.78 -6.98 -37.93
CA GLY A 6 -10.52 -6.61 -39.32
C GLY A 6 -9.47 -5.49 -39.51
N ARG A 7 -8.49 -5.40 -38.62
CA ARG A 7 -7.43 -4.40 -38.66
C ARG A 7 -6.05 -5.03 -38.71
N GLU A 8 -5.17 -4.48 -39.52
CA GLU A 8 -3.75 -4.82 -39.54
C GLU A 8 -3.02 -4.09 -38.40
N PRO A 9 -2.21 -4.80 -37.59
CA PRO A 9 -1.40 -4.16 -36.57
C PRO A 9 -0.23 -3.39 -37.22
N ASN A 10 -0.07 -2.13 -36.87
CA ASN A 10 1.10 -1.36 -37.26
C ASN A 10 2.34 -1.76 -36.42
N GLU A 11 3.53 -1.30 -36.84
CA GLU A 11 4.79 -1.65 -36.18
C GLU A 11 4.81 -1.29 -34.68
N ALA A 12 4.22 -0.14 -34.30
CA ALA A 12 4.15 0.28 -32.90
C ALA A 12 3.30 -0.68 -32.04
N ARG A 13 2.21 -1.22 -32.59
CA ARG A 13 1.37 -2.23 -31.94
C ARG A 13 2.06 -3.59 -31.87
N LEU A 14 2.81 -3.97 -32.91
CA LEU A 14 3.60 -5.20 -32.90
C LEU A 14 4.72 -5.18 -31.84
N ARG A 15 5.26 -4.01 -31.54
CA ARG A 15 6.23 -3.86 -30.43
C ARG A 15 5.64 -4.23 -29.07
N MET A 16 4.34 -3.99 -28.83
CA MET A 16 3.67 -4.40 -27.59
C MET A 16 3.51 -5.92 -27.45
N ALA A 17 3.70 -6.67 -28.53
CA ALA A 17 3.68 -8.14 -28.51
C ALA A 17 5.06 -8.77 -28.24
N ARG A 18 6.13 -7.95 -28.13
CA ARG A 18 7.47 -8.43 -27.80
C ARG A 18 7.57 -8.63 -26.30
N ILE A 19 7.87 -9.83 -25.89
CA ILE A 19 8.08 -10.22 -24.49
C ILE A 19 9.42 -10.95 -24.38
N PRO A 20 10.04 -11.01 -23.21
CA PRO A 20 11.25 -11.82 -22.99
C PRO A 20 11.00 -13.31 -23.25
N ASP A 21 12.03 -14.03 -23.67
CA ASP A 21 11.97 -15.47 -23.78
C ASP A 21 11.72 -16.10 -22.40
N GLY A 22 10.86 -17.12 -22.37
CA GLY A 22 10.46 -17.78 -21.13
C GLY A 22 9.39 -17.06 -20.34
N ALA A 23 8.97 -15.87 -20.74
CA ALA A 23 7.89 -15.14 -20.04
C ALA A 23 6.52 -15.78 -20.28
N VAL A 24 5.68 -15.75 -19.23
CA VAL A 24 4.28 -16.19 -19.26
C VAL A 24 3.38 -14.97 -19.44
N LEU A 25 2.38 -15.07 -20.32
CA LEU A 25 1.45 -13.94 -20.55
C LEU A 25 0.54 -13.71 -19.35
N ILE A 26 0.26 -12.42 -19.11
CA ILE A 26 -0.79 -11.95 -18.20
C ILE A 26 -1.96 -11.46 -19.05
N ALA A 27 -3.14 -12.02 -18.83
CA ALA A 27 -4.33 -11.68 -19.57
C ALA A 27 -4.75 -10.21 -19.31
N ASN A 28 -5.16 -9.54 -20.38
CA ASN A 28 -5.72 -8.19 -20.31
C ASN A 28 -7.12 -8.20 -20.93
N PRO A 29 -8.16 -8.31 -20.14
CA PRO A 29 -9.53 -8.38 -20.63
C PRO A 29 -10.02 -7.05 -21.23
N VAL A 30 -9.38 -5.92 -20.89
CA VAL A 30 -9.84 -4.58 -21.28
C VAL A 30 -9.34 -4.20 -22.67
N SER A 31 -8.02 -4.20 -22.88
CA SER A 31 -7.43 -3.73 -24.15
C SER A 31 -6.78 -4.82 -25.00
N ARG A 32 -6.79 -6.06 -24.51
CA ARG A 32 -6.23 -7.25 -25.17
C ARG A 32 -4.70 -7.25 -25.37
N ALA A 33 -4.02 -6.14 -25.10
CA ALA A 33 -2.56 -6.11 -25.10
C ALA A 33 -2.06 -6.77 -23.80
N PRO A 34 -1.42 -7.97 -23.88
CA PRO A 34 -1.07 -8.71 -22.68
C PRO A 34 0.07 -8.05 -21.92
N GLY A 35 0.13 -8.31 -20.62
CA GLY A 35 1.34 -8.18 -19.84
C GLY A 35 2.15 -9.48 -19.86
N PHE A 36 3.19 -9.54 -19.06
CA PHE A 36 3.96 -10.78 -18.91
C PHE A 36 4.53 -10.91 -17.50
N GLN A 37 4.78 -12.14 -17.13
CA GLN A 37 5.53 -12.52 -15.93
C GLN A 37 6.82 -13.22 -16.38
N LEU A 38 7.94 -12.83 -15.79
CA LEU A 38 9.21 -13.53 -15.90
C LEU A 38 9.73 -13.74 -14.48
N ASP A 39 9.86 -14.97 -14.05
CA ASP A 39 10.17 -15.36 -12.68
C ASP A 39 9.22 -14.67 -11.66
N ASN A 40 9.74 -13.83 -10.78
CA ASN A 40 9.01 -13.07 -9.78
C ASN A 40 8.67 -11.62 -10.21
N VAL A 41 8.91 -11.28 -11.49
CA VAL A 41 8.63 -9.96 -12.03
C VAL A 41 7.34 -9.99 -12.87
N PHE A 42 6.39 -9.15 -12.53
CA PHE A 42 5.11 -8.99 -13.22
C PHE A 42 5.06 -7.63 -13.90
N VAL A 43 4.91 -7.62 -15.22
CA VAL A 43 4.83 -6.39 -16.02
C VAL A 43 3.41 -6.23 -16.54
N MET A 44 2.77 -5.15 -16.14
CA MET A 44 1.38 -4.84 -16.45
C MET A 44 1.25 -3.44 -17.05
N ALA A 45 0.08 -3.14 -17.62
CA ALA A 45 -0.22 -1.82 -18.17
C ALA A 45 -0.26 -0.75 -17.08
N GLY A 46 0.23 0.46 -17.38
CA GLY A 46 0.22 1.60 -16.45
C GLY A 46 -1.15 2.28 -16.25
N VAL A 47 -2.16 1.93 -17.05
CA VAL A 47 -3.52 2.47 -16.89
C VAL A 47 -4.23 1.75 -15.75
N PRO A 48 -4.70 2.44 -14.69
CA PRO A 48 -5.20 1.82 -13.47
C PRO A 48 -6.33 0.79 -13.68
N SER A 49 -7.30 1.06 -14.55
CA SER A 49 -8.39 0.14 -14.84
C SER A 49 -7.93 -1.13 -15.55
N ILE A 50 -6.95 -1.00 -16.44
CA ILE A 50 -6.36 -2.14 -17.16
C ILE A 50 -5.50 -2.95 -16.21
N MET A 51 -4.66 -2.31 -15.41
CA MET A 51 -3.80 -2.95 -14.43
C MET A 51 -4.62 -3.79 -13.42
N ARG A 52 -5.75 -3.26 -12.94
CA ARG A 52 -6.64 -4.01 -12.04
C ARG A 52 -7.18 -5.29 -12.69
N GLY A 53 -7.65 -5.20 -13.95
CA GLY A 53 -8.13 -6.38 -14.68
C GLY A 53 -7.03 -7.41 -14.93
N MET A 54 -5.78 -6.96 -15.14
CA MET A 54 -4.62 -7.85 -15.27
C MET A 54 -4.24 -8.47 -13.92
N LEU A 55 -4.38 -7.74 -12.82
CA LEU A 55 -4.07 -8.23 -11.47
C LEU A 55 -5.00 -9.40 -11.07
N GLU A 56 -6.24 -9.42 -11.53
CA GLU A 56 -7.17 -10.53 -11.31
C GLU A 56 -6.64 -11.84 -11.93
N ASP A 57 -6.00 -11.76 -13.11
CA ASP A 57 -5.36 -12.92 -13.77
C ASP A 57 -4.09 -13.39 -13.03
N VAL A 58 -3.44 -12.51 -12.29
CA VAL A 58 -2.16 -12.79 -11.60
C VAL A 58 -2.36 -13.27 -10.17
N GLY A 59 -3.49 -12.93 -9.54
CA GLY A 59 -3.72 -13.14 -8.12
C GLY A 59 -3.39 -14.55 -7.62
N HIS A 60 -3.73 -15.57 -8.40
CA HIS A 60 -3.45 -16.98 -8.07
C HIS A 60 -1.98 -17.40 -8.24
N ARG A 61 -1.16 -16.57 -8.89
CA ARG A 61 0.27 -16.81 -9.11
C ARG A 61 1.13 -16.16 -8.02
N LEU A 62 0.53 -15.29 -7.20
CA LEU A 62 1.23 -14.59 -6.12
C LEU A 62 1.33 -15.50 -4.91
N GLU A 63 2.52 -15.64 -4.38
CA GLU A 63 2.70 -16.27 -3.07
C GLU A 63 2.13 -15.37 -1.98
N GLY A 64 1.25 -15.91 -1.14
CA GLY A 64 0.69 -15.19 -0.02
C GLY A 64 1.76 -14.89 1.03
N GLY A 65 1.86 -13.64 1.43
CA GLY A 65 2.67 -13.21 2.56
C GLY A 65 1.86 -13.19 3.87
N ALA A 66 2.52 -12.84 4.96
CA ALA A 66 1.85 -12.56 6.23
C ALA A 66 0.88 -11.38 6.07
N VAL A 67 -0.32 -11.53 6.62
CA VAL A 67 -1.31 -10.43 6.62
C VAL A 67 -0.87 -9.36 7.61
N VAL A 68 -0.42 -8.24 7.09
CA VAL A 68 -0.08 -7.07 7.90
C VAL A 68 -1.37 -6.31 8.24
N ARG A 69 -1.63 -6.18 9.53
CA ARG A 69 -2.75 -5.40 10.06
C ARG A 69 -2.29 -3.99 10.43
N THR A 70 -3.23 -3.07 10.46
CA THR A 70 -2.97 -1.66 10.75
C THR A 70 -3.85 -1.19 11.89
N ALA A 71 -3.28 -0.42 12.80
CA ALA A 71 -4.01 0.37 13.79
C ALA A 71 -3.71 1.85 13.55
N THR A 72 -4.75 2.67 13.46
CA THR A 72 -4.63 4.11 13.25
C THR A 72 -5.28 4.85 14.42
N LEU A 73 -4.53 5.78 15.01
CA LEU A 73 -5.03 6.68 16.05
C LEU A 73 -4.88 8.12 15.60
N ARG A 74 -5.91 8.90 15.83
CA ARG A 74 -5.94 10.32 15.54
C ARG A 74 -5.73 11.12 16.81
N GLY A 75 -4.75 12.02 16.79
CA GLY A 75 -4.48 13.00 17.83
C GLY A 75 -4.80 14.41 17.32
N LYS A 76 -5.98 14.96 17.69
CA LYS A 76 -6.34 16.33 17.35
C LYS A 76 -5.53 17.30 18.19
N GLY A 77 -4.97 18.35 17.56
CA GLY A 77 -4.14 19.35 18.23
C GLY A 77 -2.70 18.92 18.51
N VAL A 78 -2.34 17.67 18.22
CA VAL A 78 -0.96 17.16 18.38
C VAL A 78 -0.15 17.52 17.14
N ARG A 79 1.08 18.02 17.35
CA ARG A 79 2.03 18.31 16.26
C ARG A 79 3.04 17.20 16.13
N GLU A 80 3.34 16.81 14.88
CA GLU A 80 4.28 15.75 14.57
C GLU A 80 5.67 15.97 15.22
N GLY A 81 6.19 17.19 15.17
CA GLY A 81 7.49 17.53 15.76
C GLY A 81 7.57 17.35 17.28
N GLU A 82 6.43 17.35 17.97
CA GLU A 82 6.38 17.18 19.44
C GLU A 82 6.46 15.71 19.86
N ILE A 83 6.19 14.79 18.94
CA ILE A 83 6.13 13.34 19.20
C ILE A 83 7.18 12.54 18.44
N ALA A 84 7.90 13.14 17.52
CA ALA A 84 8.81 12.45 16.62
C ALA A 84 9.88 11.62 17.36
N LYS A 85 10.42 12.15 18.47
CA LYS A 85 11.45 11.46 19.26
C LYS A 85 10.89 10.22 19.95
N GLU A 86 9.73 10.34 20.56
CA GLU A 86 9.07 9.22 21.26
C GLU A 86 8.58 8.17 20.26
N LEU A 87 8.08 8.59 19.10
CA LEU A 87 7.67 7.67 18.05
C LEU A 87 8.87 6.84 17.53
N ALA A 88 10.01 7.49 17.31
CA ALA A 88 11.25 6.82 16.94
C ALA A 88 11.73 5.82 18.01
N ALA A 89 11.58 6.17 19.30
CA ALA A 89 11.94 5.27 20.39
C ALA A 89 11.00 4.04 20.44
N LEU A 90 9.70 4.20 20.14
CA LEU A 90 8.77 3.08 20.04
C LEU A 90 9.13 2.16 18.88
N GLU A 91 9.54 2.72 17.72
CA GLU A 91 9.97 1.93 16.57
C GLU A 91 11.26 1.15 16.85
N GLU A 92 12.22 1.77 17.49
CA GLU A 92 13.46 1.11 17.91
C GLU A 92 13.18 -0.03 18.91
N ALA A 93 12.31 0.22 19.90
CA ALA A 93 11.92 -0.79 20.90
C ALA A 93 11.14 -1.97 20.30
N ALA A 94 10.42 -1.75 19.20
CA ALA A 94 9.68 -2.80 18.49
C ALA A 94 10.59 -3.76 17.70
N CYS A 95 11.87 -3.44 17.50
CA CYS A 95 12.87 -4.31 16.83
C CYS A 95 12.37 -4.90 15.52
N GLY A 96 11.61 -4.14 14.73
CA GLY A 96 11.06 -4.57 13.44
C GLY A 96 9.76 -5.39 13.51
N ALA A 97 9.26 -5.75 14.69
CA ALA A 97 7.97 -6.43 14.84
C ALA A 97 6.77 -5.52 14.51
N VAL A 98 6.93 -4.21 14.70
CA VAL A 98 5.94 -3.18 14.37
C VAL A 98 6.64 -2.05 13.63
N THR A 99 6.01 -1.54 12.58
CA THR A 99 6.42 -0.29 11.92
C THR A 99 5.45 0.83 12.28
N PHE A 100 6.00 2.02 12.51
CA PHE A 100 5.23 3.18 12.86
C PHE A 100 5.29 4.24 11.75
N GLY A 101 4.25 5.08 11.69
CA GLY A 101 4.20 6.22 10.79
C GLY A 101 3.37 7.36 11.37
N SER A 102 3.73 8.59 11.04
CA SER A 102 2.96 9.78 11.36
C SER A 102 2.52 10.49 10.09
N TYR A 103 1.28 10.95 10.09
CA TYR A 103 0.66 11.63 8.95
C TYR A 103 -0.05 12.89 9.47
N PRO A 104 0.61 14.06 9.43
CA PRO A 104 0.00 15.30 9.84
C PRO A 104 -1.16 15.66 8.93
N TRP A 105 -2.20 16.24 9.50
CA TRP A 105 -3.35 16.74 8.79
C TRP A 105 -3.72 18.15 9.24
N PHE A 106 -4.32 18.89 8.33
CA PHE A 106 -4.80 20.24 8.57
C PHE A 106 -6.17 20.41 7.92
N SER A 107 -7.10 20.98 8.67
CA SER A 107 -8.46 21.30 8.22
C SER A 107 -8.80 22.72 8.61
N PRO A 108 -8.93 23.66 7.65
CA PRO A 108 -9.30 25.04 7.93
C PRO A 108 -10.66 25.16 8.64
N PRO A 109 -10.89 26.23 9.46
CA PRO A 109 -9.93 27.32 9.66
C PRO A 109 -8.79 27.01 10.65
N ASP A 110 -8.97 26.20 11.70
CA ASP A 110 -7.99 26.09 12.79
C ASP A 110 -7.88 24.68 13.38
N SER A 111 -8.28 23.66 12.63
CA SER A 111 -8.20 22.27 13.09
C SER A 111 -7.00 21.56 12.47
N PHE A 112 -6.16 20.98 13.31
CA PHE A 112 -4.98 20.22 12.89
C PHE A 112 -4.74 19.03 13.83
N GLY A 113 -3.83 18.18 13.43
CA GLY A 113 -3.42 17.05 14.24
C GLY A 113 -2.55 16.06 13.47
N VAL A 114 -2.44 14.86 13.99
CA VAL A 114 -1.67 13.78 13.39
C VAL A 114 -2.46 12.47 13.43
N HIS A 115 -2.35 11.68 12.38
CA HIS A 115 -2.69 10.27 12.42
C HIS A 115 -1.40 9.48 12.71
N LEU A 116 -1.42 8.72 13.77
CA LEU A 116 -0.37 7.77 14.11
C LEU A 116 -0.80 6.38 13.69
N VAL A 117 0.06 5.70 12.96
CA VAL A 117 -0.24 4.40 12.35
C VAL A 117 0.79 3.39 12.81
N ALA A 118 0.32 2.27 13.35
CA ALA A 118 1.13 1.09 13.62
C ALA A 118 0.75 -0.04 12.66
N ARG A 119 1.73 -0.80 12.18
CA ARG A 119 1.53 -1.96 11.32
C ARG A 119 2.32 -3.15 11.82
N SER A 120 1.65 -4.31 11.91
CA SER A 120 2.29 -5.57 12.29
C SER A 120 1.55 -6.78 11.70
N ALA A 121 2.28 -7.85 11.46
CA ALA A 121 1.68 -9.17 11.19
C ALA A 121 1.24 -9.86 12.50
N ASP A 122 1.81 -9.49 13.63
CA ASP A 122 1.48 -9.98 14.97
C ASP A 122 0.37 -9.10 15.58
N ALA A 123 -0.74 -9.73 15.94
CA ALA A 123 -1.91 -9.02 16.48
C ALA A 123 -1.66 -8.46 17.87
N ASP A 124 -0.94 -9.21 18.72
CA ASP A 124 -0.66 -8.79 20.11
C ASP A 124 0.34 -7.64 20.14
N ALA A 125 1.37 -7.71 19.28
CA ALA A 125 2.31 -6.62 19.08
C ALA A 125 1.62 -5.36 18.57
N LEU A 126 0.64 -5.51 17.65
CA LEU A 126 -0.13 -4.39 17.10
C LEU A 126 -1.01 -3.72 18.18
N GLU A 127 -1.73 -4.50 19.00
CA GLU A 127 -2.57 -3.93 20.06
C GLU A 127 -1.72 -3.23 21.14
N LYS A 128 -0.57 -3.79 21.50
CA LYS A 128 0.39 -3.12 22.38
C LYS A 128 0.87 -1.80 21.79
N ALA A 129 1.24 -1.80 20.51
CA ALA A 129 1.66 -0.59 19.80
C ALA A 129 0.54 0.45 19.73
N ALA A 130 -0.70 0.04 19.49
CA ALA A 130 -1.85 0.95 19.51
C ALA A 130 -2.05 1.59 20.90
N ALA A 131 -1.88 0.83 21.97
CA ALA A 131 -1.94 1.36 23.33
C ALA A 131 -0.78 2.34 23.62
N ASP A 132 0.42 2.07 23.11
CA ASP A 132 1.57 2.98 23.23
C ASP A 132 1.33 4.29 22.48
N LEU A 133 0.77 4.24 21.26
CA LEU A 133 0.38 5.42 20.50
C LEU A 133 -0.72 6.23 21.20
N ALA A 134 -1.70 5.57 21.82
CA ALA A 134 -2.74 6.24 22.60
C ALA A 134 -2.12 7.02 23.77
N ARG A 135 -1.25 6.39 24.56
CA ARG A 135 -0.52 7.06 25.65
C ARG A 135 0.32 8.24 25.15
N LEU A 136 0.92 8.12 23.98
CA LEU A 136 1.70 9.20 23.39
C LEU A 136 0.82 10.40 23.08
N ILE A 137 -0.37 10.20 22.50
CA ILE A 137 -1.35 11.27 22.23
C ILE A 137 -1.85 11.90 23.55
N GLU A 138 -2.22 11.08 24.53
CA GLU A 138 -2.67 11.52 25.86
C GLU A 138 -1.62 12.36 26.58
N SER A 139 -0.34 12.01 26.45
CA SER A 139 0.78 12.76 27.03
C SER A 139 0.91 14.18 26.49
N ARG A 140 0.26 14.47 25.37
CA ARG A 140 0.16 15.82 24.76
C ARG A 140 -1.16 16.52 25.06
N GLY A 141 -1.96 15.96 25.99
CA GLY A 141 -3.25 16.55 26.42
C GLY A 141 -4.37 16.39 25.39
N ALA A 142 -4.21 15.48 24.44
CA ALA A 142 -5.23 15.17 23.45
C ALA A 142 -5.90 13.79 23.72
N GLU A 143 -7.15 13.66 23.30
CA GLU A 143 -7.87 12.40 23.37
C GLU A 143 -7.58 11.56 22.09
N PRO A 144 -7.12 10.30 22.22
CA PRO A 144 -6.87 9.45 21.07
C PRO A 144 -8.18 8.91 20.49
N GLU A 145 -8.40 9.14 19.20
CA GLU A 145 -9.53 8.58 18.45
C GLU A 145 -9.02 7.43 17.57
N ARG A 146 -9.52 6.19 17.77
CA ARG A 146 -9.18 5.06 16.89
C ARG A 146 -10.00 5.17 15.60
N SER A 147 -9.32 5.18 14.46
CA SER A 147 -9.95 5.12 13.13
C SER A 147 -10.01 3.67 12.65
N GLU A 148 -11.13 3.29 12.08
CA GLU A 148 -11.29 2.00 11.40
C GLU A 148 -10.53 1.95 10.06
#